data_849eeadd5af444df208e25a847cdb07d
#
_entry.id   849eeadd5af444df208e25a847cdb07d
#
_cell.length_a   1.000
_cell.length_b   1.000
_cell.length_c   1.000
_cell.angle_alpha   90.00
_cell.angle_beta   90.00
_cell.angle_gamma   90.00
#
_symmetry.space_group_name_H-M   'P 1'
#
loop_
_entity.id
_entity.type
_entity.pdbx_description
1 polymer ?
#
loop_
_entity_poly.entity_id
_entity_poly.type
_entity_poly.pdbx_seq_one_letter_code
_entity_poly.pdbx_strand_id
1 'polypeptide(L)'
;MTAVKKYALLPLCGLTLFCARAQMPATNYDESQVPAYTLPDPLTTIAGKKVTDAETWTSERRPELLSLFESEVYGKAPGRPEGLHFEVLSEDRYTLGNMATRREIAVYFTESDAHFMTILLYIPNKRTDAVPVFLGLNFKGNHTICDDPLVTESVSRIKPREEGGSEVRAKGFPRAAAASRWPVEM
;
A
#
# COMPACT_ATOMS: atom_id res chain seq x y z
N MET A 1 -70.01 43.17 -14.19
CA MET A 1 -69.60 42.31 -13.05
C MET A 1 -68.24 41.63 -13.43
N THR A 2 -67.12 42.19 -12.97
CA THR A 2 -65.79 41.83 -13.39
C THR A 2 -65.14 41.07 -12.23
N ALA A 3 -64.81 39.79 -12.44
CA ALA A 3 -64.20 38.91 -11.41
C ALA A 3 -62.68 39.16 -11.33
N VAL A 4 -62.22 39.60 -10.17
CA VAL A 4 -60.81 39.78 -9.85
C VAL A 4 -60.23 38.43 -9.40
N LYS A 5 -59.28 37.85 -10.18
CA LYS A 5 -58.51 36.68 -9.78
C LYS A 5 -57.40 37.09 -8.84
N LYS A 6 -57.49 36.62 -7.59
CA LYS A 6 -56.42 36.72 -6.57
C LYS A 6 -55.32 35.68 -6.86
N TYR A 7 -54.11 36.13 -7.20
CA TYR A 7 -52.93 35.32 -7.24
C TYR A 7 -52.32 35.25 -5.85
N ALA A 8 -52.26 34.06 -5.29
CA ALA A 8 -51.52 33.81 -4.04
C ALA A 8 -50.03 33.66 -4.38
N LEU A 9 -49.20 34.58 -3.87
CA LEU A 9 -47.76 34.44 -3.89
C LEU A 9 -47.36 33.43 -2.79
N LEU A 10 -46.84 32.26 -3.22
CA LEU A 10 -46.16 31.34 -2.32
C LEU A 10 -44.73 31.86 -2.06
N PRO A 11 -44.30 31.99 -0.81
CA PRO A 11 -42.90 32.33 -0.55
C PRO A 11 -42.01 31.14 -0.90
N LEU A 12 -41.08 31.33 -1.81
CA LEU A 12 -40.02 30.43 -2.17
C LEU A 12 -39.01 30.40 -0.99
N CYS A 13 -39.20 29.46 -0.07
CA CYS A 13 -38.25 29.21 1.02
C CYS A 13 -36.96 28.66 0.45
N GLY A 14 -35.96 29.53 0.25
CA GLY A 14 -34.63 29.15 -0.21
C GLY A 14 -33.96 28.23 0.79
N LEU A 15 -33.88 26.94 0.47
CA LEU A 15 -33.14 25.94 1.23
C LEU A 15 -31.64 26.13 0.93
N THR A 16 -30.96 26.96 1.69
CA THR A 16 -29.50 27.09 1.65
C THR A 16 -28.90 25.83 2.28
N LEU A 17 -28.48 24.91 1.43
CA LEU A 17 -27.65 23.77 1.81
C LEU A 17 -26.29 24.30 2.31
N PHE A 18 -26.15 24.43 3.64
CA PHE A 18 -24.85 24.57 4.27
C PHE A 18 -24.11 23.25 4.09
N CYS A 19 -23.25 23.15 3.08
CA CYS A 19 -22.20 22.13 3.03
C CYS A 19 -21.22 22.39 4.19
N ALA A 20 -21.49 21.82 5.37
CA ALA A 20 -20.50 21.74 6.43
C ALA A 20 -19.32 20.93 5.90
N ARG A 21 -18.26 21.59 5.46
CA ARG A 21 -16.96 20.93 5.28
C ARG A 21 -16.53 20.48 6.67
N ALA A 22 -16.56 19.18 6.92
CA ALA A 22 -15.92 18.60 8.08
C ALA A 22 -14.41 18.82 7.92
N GLN A 23 -13.92 19.89 8.52
CA GLN A 23 -12.49 20.14 8.59
C GLN A 23 -11.92 19.12 9.57
N MET A 24 -11.05 18.24 9.09
CA MET A 24 -10.33 17.33 9.98
C MET A 24 -9.53 18.17 10.98
N PRO A 25 -9.61 17.87 12.28
CA PRO A 25 -8.83 18.60 13.27
C PRO A 25 -7.35 18.50 12.93
N ALA A 26 -6.61 19.57 13.18
CA ALA A 26 -5.16 19.57 13.00
C ALA A 26 -4.54 18.44 13.84
N THR A 27 -3.58 17.73 13.27
CA THR A 27 -2.86 16.67 14.00
C THR A 27 -2.11 17.29 15.17
N ASN A 28 -2.33 16.77 16.37
CA ASN A 28 -1.57 17.16 17.54
C ASN A 28 -0.25 16.38 17.60
N TYR A 29 0.87 17.08 17.62
CA TYR A 29 2.22 16.51 17.75
C TYR A 29 2.82 16.75 19.14
N ASP A 30 2.06 17.26 20.08
CA ASP A 30 2.52 17.50 21.46
C ASP A 30 2.38 16.22 22.29
N GLU A 31 3.49 15.49 22.42
CA GLU A 31 3.57 14.25 23.19
C GLU A 31 3.19 14.43 24.67
N SER A 32 3.31 15.64 25.24
CA SER A 32 2.93 15.91 26.63
C SER A 32 1.43 15.78 26.87
N GLN A 33 0.62 15.86 25.82
CA GLN A 33 -0.84 15.73 25.89
C GLN A 33 -1.33 14.29 25.69
N VAL A 34 -0.42 13.34 25.44
CA VAL A 34 -0.77 11.92 25.37
C VAL A 34 -1.05 11.42 26.79
N PRO A 35 -2.25 10.87 27.08
CA PRO A 35 -2.54 10.29 28.38
C PRO A 35 -1.54 9.19 28.75
N ALA A 36 -1.19 9.07 30.02
CA ALA A 36 -0.36 7.97 30.49
C ALA A 36 -1.06 6.64 30.20
N TYR A 37 -0.34 5.72 29.59
CA TYR A 37 -0.85 4.38 29.28
C TYR A 37 0.21 3.32 29.59
N THR A 38 -0.25 2.09 29.81
CA THR A 38 0.62 0.92 29.99
C THR A 38 0.48 0.03 28.77
N LEU A 39 1.61 -0.27 28.13
CA LEU A 39 1.62 -1.22 27.02
C LEU A 39 1.33 -2.63 27.54
N PRO A 40 0.48 -3.40 26.85
CA PRO A 40 0.30 -4.82 27.14
C PRO A 40 1.63 -5.58 27.03
N ASP A 41 1.89 -6.48 27.97
CA ASP A 41 3.07 -7.33 27.91
C ASP A 41 2.95 -8.33 26.73
N PRO A 42 3.84 -8.26 25.73
CA PRO A 42 3.80 -9.17 24.59
C PRO A 42 4.04 -10.64 24.98
N LEU A 43 4.69 -10.88 26.11
CA LEU A 43 4.97 -12.21 26.64
C LEU A 43 3.94 -12.67 27.70
N THR A 44 2.73 -12.15 27.62
CA THR A 44 1.60 -12.63 28.43
C THR A 44 0.43 -12.89 27.51
N THR A 45 -0.14 -14.10 27.57
CA THR A 45 -1.33 -14.47 26.78
C THR A 45 -2.56 -13.67 27.20
N ILE A 46 -3.61 -13.66 26.42
CA ILE A 46 -4.90 -13.05 26.78
C ILE A 46 -5.45 -13.66 28.07
N ALA A 47 -5.21 -14.94 28.31
CA ALA A 47 -5.60 -15.64 29.56
C ALA A 47 -4.69 -15.32 30.77
N GLY A 48 -3.67 -14.48 30.62
CA GLY A 48 -2.75 -14.10 31.68
C GLY A 48 -1.59 -15.07 31.92
N LYS A 49 -1.42 -16.10 31.10
CA LYS A 49 -0.29 -17.05 31.19
C LYS A 49 0.98 -16.39 30.69
N LYS A 50 2.09 -16.53 31.44
CA LYS A 50 3.41 -16.07 30.99
C LYS A 50 3.99 -16.97 29.91
N VAL A 51 4.58 -16.35 28.91
CA VAL A 51 5.31 -17.00 27.82
C VAL A 51 6.79 -17.00 28.18
N THR A 52 7.31 -18.16 28.51
CA THR A 52 8.69 -18.31 29.00
C THR A 52 9.60 -19.05 28.03
N ASP A 53 9.04 -19.59 26.95
CA ASP A 53 9.77 -20.40 25.96
C ASP A 53 9.22 -20.20 24.54
N ALA A 54 10.01 -20.65 23.56
CA ALA A 54 9.70 -20.48 22.15
C ALA A 54 8.50 -21.35 21.70
N GLU A 55 8.26 -22.48 22.35
CA GLU A 55 7.14 -23.37 22.04
C GLU A 55 5.83 -22.71 22.41
N THR A 56 5.69 -22.21 23.63
CA THR A 56 4.51 -21.46 24.11
C THR A 56 4.28 -20.20 23.26
N TRP A 57 5.36 -19.51 22.87
CA TRP A 57 5.24 -18.40 21.95
C TRP A 57 4.62 -18.82 20.60
N THR A 58 5.17 -19.86 19.98
CA THR A 58 4.79 -20.29 18.64
C THR A 58 3.39 -20.91 18.59
N SER A 59 3.04 -21.71 19.61
CA SER A 59 1.79 -22.47 19.65
C SER A 59 0.60 -21.68 20.21
N GLU A 60 0.85 -20.76 21.14
CA GLU A 60 -0.22 -20.04 21.83
C GLU A 60 -0.20 -18.52 21.52
N ARG A 61 0.85 -17.82 21.94
CA ARG A 61 0.84 -16.34 21.94
C ARG A 61 0.88 -15.73 20.56
N ARG A 62 1.72 -16.25 19.67
CA ARG A 62 1.77 -15.75 18.29
C ARG A 62 0.44 -15.88 17.54
N PRO A 63 -0.28 -17.02 17.59
CA PRO A 63 -1.62 -17.13 17.02
C PRO A 63 -2.63 -16.16 17.62
N GLU A 64 -2.62 -15.93 18.96
CA GLU A 64 -3.49 -14.93 19.59
C GLU A 64 -3.24 -13.53 19.03
N LEU A 65 -1.97 -13.11 18.93
CA LEU A 65 -1.62 -11.80 18.39
C LEU A 65 -2.01 -11.66 16.92
N LEU A 66 -1.77 -12.69 16.11
CA LEU A 66 -2.20 -12.66 14.71
C LEU A 66 -3.71 -12.52 14.59
N SER A 67 -4.46 -13.30 15.38
CA SER A 67 -5.93 -13.20 15.37
C SER A 67 -6.42 -11.82 15.79
N LEU A 68 -5.76 -11.18 16.76
CA LEU A 68 -6.09 -9.84 17.20
C LEU A 68 -5.83 -8.81 16.09
N PHE A 69 -4.69 -8.88 15.42
CA PHE A 69 -4.38 -8.00 14.29
C PHE A 69 -5.29 -8.23 13.08
N GLU A 70 -5.68 -9.48 12.83
CA GLU A 70 -6.62 -9.82 11.77
C GLU A 70 -8.04 -9.29 12.06
N SER A 71 -8.50 -9.35 13.31
CA SER A 71 -9.85 -8.90 13.66
C SER A 71 -9.97 -7.39 13.80
N GLU A 72 -8.96 -6.74 14.38
CA GLU A 72 -9.09 -5.33 14.81
C GLU A 72 -8.38 -4.34 13.88
N VAL A 73 -7.39 -4.77 13.08
CA VAL A 73 -6.53 -3.84 12.36
C VAL A 73 -6.49 -4.08 10.86
N TYR A 74 -6.10 -5.27 10.42
CA TYR A 74 -5.77 -5.51 9.01
C TYR A 74 -6.82 -6.30 8.23
N GLY A 75 -7.72 -6.99 8.90
CA GLY A 75 -8.57 -8.02 8.28
C GLY A 75 -7.78 -9.31 8.03
N LYS A 76 -8.50 -10.37 7.70
CA LYS A 76 -7.89 -11.65 7.33
C LYS A 76 -7.36 -11.59 5.91
N ALA A 77 -6.14 -12.07 5.71
CA ALA A 77 -5.61 -12.27 4.37
C ALA A 77 -6.51 -13.26 3.61
N PRO A 78 -7.00 -12.91 2.41
CA PRO A 78 -7.68 -13.88 1.58
C PRO A 78 -6.72 -15.02 1.22
N GLY A 79 -7.23 -16.21 1.00
CA GLY A 79 -6.43 -17.31 0.47
C GLY A 79 -5.84 -16.96 -0.91
N ARG A 80 -5.06 -17.90 -1.47
CA ARG A 80 -4.56 -17.73 -2.83
C ARG A 80 -5.73 -17.56 -3.80
N PRO A 81 -5.76 -16.47 -4.59
CA PRO A 81 -6.82 -16.27 -5.57
C PRO A 81 -6.86 -17.40 -6.60
N GLU A 82 -8.07 -17.82 -6.96
CA GLU A 82 -8.26 -18.73 -8.09
C GLU A 82 -7.87 -18.02 -9.39
N GLY A 83 -7.14 -18.70 -10.27
CA GLY A 83 -6.61 -18.10 -11.49
C GLY A 83 -5.34 -17.25 -11.32
N LEU A 84 -4.74 -17.19 -10.11
CA LEU A 84 -3.46 -16.51 -9.91
C LEU A 84 -2.37 -17.13 -10.79
N HIS A 85 -1.82 -16.33 -11.69
CA HIS A 85 -0.73 -16.75 -12.57
C HIS A 85 0.31 -15.65 -12.77
N PHE A 86 1.43 -16.01 -13.39
CA PHE A 86 2.60 -15.14 -13.54
C PHE A 86 3.10 -15.18 -14.99
N GLU A 87 3.55 -14.02 -15.48
CA GLU A 87 4.18 -13.89 -16.79
C GLU A 87 5.46 -13.08 -16.65
N VAL A 88 6.56 -13.55 -17.28
CA VAL A 88 7.79 -12.77 -17.39
C VAL A 88 7.65 -11.81 -18.56
N LEU A 89 7.49 -10.53 -18.26
CA LEU A 89 7.33 -9.48 -19.27
C LEU A 89 8.65 -9.11 -19.93
N SER A 90 9.74 -9.08 -19.17
CA SER A 90 11.09 -8.79 -19.67
C SER A 90 12.16 -9.47 -18.83
N GLU A 91 13.28 -9.83 -19.46
CA GLU A 91 14.46 -10.37 -18.80
C GLU A 91 15.72 -9.72 -19.41
N ASP A 92 16.64 -9.29 -18.56
CA ASP A 92 18.00 -8.90 -18.93
C ASP A 92 18.98 -9.60 -18.00
N ARG A 93 19.83 -10.47 -18.56
CA ARG A 93 20.81 -11.27 -17.81
C ARG A 93 22.13 -10.54 -17.55
N TYR A 94 22.30 -9.37 -18.11
CA TYR A 94 23.55 -8.62 -18.11
C TYR A 94 23.46 -7.29 -17.34
N THR A 95 22.39 -7.08 -16.61
CA THR A 95 22.19 -5.85 -15.86
C THR A 95 23.25 -5.68 -14.76
N LEU A 96 23.47 -4.43 -14.31
CA LEU A 96 24.48 -4.06 -13.30
C LEU A 96 25.88 -4.57 -13.65
N GLY A 97 26.28 -4.44 -14.91
CA GLY A 97 27.61 -4.90 -15.36
C GLY A 97 27.79 -6.42 -15.25
N ASN A 98 26.80 -7.19 -15.61
CA ASN A 98 26.73 -8.65 -15.55
C ASN A 98 26.65 -9.24 -14.12
N MET A 99 26.43 -8.43 -13.10
CA MET A 99 26.30 -8.91 -11.74
C MET A 99 24.95 -9.53 -11.42
N ALA A 100 23.90 -9.11 -12.14
CA ALA A 100 22.54 -9.58 -11.87
C ALA A 100 21.76 -9.87 -13.16
N THR A 101 20.72 -10.69 -13.01
CA THR A 101 19.61 -10.83 -13.96
C THR A 101 18.43 -10.01 -13.47
N ARG A 102 17.98 -9.06 -14.28
CA ARG A 102 16.74 -8.34 -14.02
C ARG A 102 15.56 -9.06 -14.68
N ARG A 103 14.44 -9.14 -13.98
CA ARG A 103 13.15 -9.58 -14.53
C ARG A 103 12.06 -8.60 -14.15
N GLU A 104 11.15 -8.35 -15.08
CA GLU A 104 9.85 -7.78 -14.78
C GLU A 104 8.81 -8.89 -14.93
N ILE A 105 8.03 -9.10 -13.88
CA ILE A 105 7.07 -10.20 -13.79
C ILE A 105 5.69 -9.62 -13.51
N ALA A 106 4.75 -9.87 -14.41
CA ALA A 106 3.34 -9.61 -14.13
C ALA A 106 2.77 -10.71 -13.21
N VAL A 107 2.01 -10.29 -12.23
CA VAL A 107 1.25 -11.15 -11.33
C VAL A 107 -0.22 -10.84 -11.55
N TYR A 108 -0.92 -11.74 -12.20
CA TYR A 108 -2.35 -11.65 -12.45
C TYR A 108 -3.12 -12.30 -11.31
N PHE A 109 -4.08 -11.58 -10.74
CA PHE A 109 -4.83 -12.05 -9.56
C PHE A 109 -6.02 -12.94 -9.92
N THR A 110 -6.41 -12.95 -11.17
CA THR A 110 -7.52 -13.73 -11.71
C THR A 110 -7.13 -14.29 -13.08
N GLU A 111 -8.01 -15.06 -13.71
CA GLU A 111 -7.81 -15.49 -15.10
C GLU A 111 -7.84 -14.33 -16.10
N SER A 112 -8.33 -13.16 -15.71
CA SER A 112 -8.36 -11.98 -16.56
C SER A 112 -7.08 -11.17 -16.45
N ASP A 113 -6.53 -10.79 -17.60
CA ASP A 113 -5.32 -9.95 -17.72
C ASP A 113 -5.58 -8.45 -17.43
N ALA A 114 -6.83 -8.08 -17.10
CA ALA A 114 -7.20 -6.69 -16.90
C ALA A 114 -6.56 -6.05 -15.67
N HIS A 115 -6.22 -6.85 -14.64
CA HIS A 115 -5.67 -6.37 -13.38
C HIS A 115 -4.46 -7.20 -12.95
N PHE A 116 -3.31 -6.58 -12.94
CA PHE A 116 -2.07 -7.19 -12.50
C PHE A 116 -1.20 -6.18 -11.75
N MET A 117 -0.25 -6.71 -10.98
CA MET A 117 0.88 -5.92 -10.47
C MET A 117 2.17 -6.38 -11.14
N THR A 118 3.17 -5.50 -11.18
CA THR A 118 4.49 -5.84 -11.73
C THR A 118 5.52 -5.93 -10.63
N ILE A 119 6.21 -7.06 -10.55
CA ILE A 119 7.39 -7.26 -9.71
C ILE A 119 8.62 -6.92 -10.54
N LEU A 120 9.49 -6.03 -10.02
CA LEU A 120 10.85 -5.83 -10.51
C LEU A 120 11.78 -6.66 -9.64
N LEU A 121 12.46 -7.64 -10.24
CA LEU A 121 13.29 -8.61 -9.53
C LEU A 121 14.72 -8.56 -10.07
N TYR A 122 15.69 -8.39 -9.17
CA TYR A 122 17.12 -8.53 -9.46
C TYR A 122 17.65 -9.79 -8.78
N ILE A 123 18.30 -10.67 -9.55
CA ILE A 123 18.81 -11.96 -9.10
C ILE A 123 20.32 -11.95 -9.30
N PRO A 124 21.17 -12.12 -8.26
CA PRO A 124 22.60 -12.18 -8.42
C PRO A 124 23.04 -13.33 -9.37
N ASN A 125 23.90 -13.04 -10.35
CA ASN A 125 24.34 -14.05 -11.31
C ASN A 125 25.35 -15.05 -10.73
N LYS A 126 26.18 -14.65 -9.76
CA LYS A 126 27.23 -15.48 -9.17
C LYS A 126 26.75 -16.40 -8.02
N ARG A 127 25.45 -16.67 -7.94
CA ARG A 127 24.90 -17.58 -6.93
C ARG A 127 24.99 -19.04 -7.38
N THR A 128 25.23 -19.94 -6.45
CA THR A 128 25.17 -21.40 -6.63
C THR A 128 23.89 -21.99 -6.03
N ASP A 129 23.33 -21.31 -5.03
CA ASP A 129 22.19 -21.78 -4.24
C ASP A 129 21.12 -20.71 -4.09
N ALA A 130 20.07 -21.01 -3.34
CA ALA A 130 19.07 -20.02 -2.95
C ALA A 130 19.71 -18.91 -2.11
N VAL A 131 19.35 -17.68 -2.38
CA VAL A 131 19.84 -16.51 -1.67
C VAL A 131 18.69 -15.82 -0.92
N PRO A 132 18.97 -15.13 0.19
CA PRO A 132 17.97 -14.29 0.85
C PRO A 132 17.43 -13.24 -0.13
N VAL A 133 16.14 -12.88 0.03
CA VAL A 133 15.48 -11.87 -0.78
C VAL A 133 14.93 -10.76 0.09
N PHE A 134 15.11 -9.53 -0.36
CA PHE A 134 14.40 -8.37 0.16
C PHE A 134 13.20 -8.07 -0.72
N LEU A 135 12.01 -7.99 -0.13
CA LEU A 135 10.78 -7.64 -0.82
C LEU A 135 10.22 -6.35 -0.23
N GLY A 136 9.86 -5.42 -1.08
CA GLY A 136 9.23 -4.18 -0.67
C GLY A 136 8.23 -3.64 -1.68
N LEU A 137 7.31 -2.83 -1.18
CA LEU A 137 6.37 -2.10 -2.01
C LEU A 137 6.94 -0.73 -2.33
N ASN A 138 6.84 -0.30 -3.59
CA ASN A 138 7.14 1.07 -3.97
C ASN A 138 5.86 1.83 -4.33
N PHE A 139 5.85 3.15 -4.07
CA PHE A 139 4.67 3.99 -4.26
C PHE A 139 4.67 4.75 -5.59
N LYS A 140 5.80 4.80 -6.29
CA LYS A 140 5.96 5.66 -7.47
C LYS A 140 6.19 4.87 -8.76
N GLY A 141 6.25 3.56 -8.67
CA GLY A 141 6.49 2.65 -9.79
C GLY A 141 7.93 2.16 -9.87
N ASN A 142 8.11 0.99 -10.45
CA ASN A 142 9.39 0.27 -10.51
C ASN A 142 10.52 1.06 -11.18
N HIS A 143 10.22 1.85 -12.21
CA HIS A 143 11.20 2.69 -12.91
C HIS A 143 11.84 3.77 -12.00
N THR A 144 11.25 4.08 -10.84
CA THR A 144 11.82 5.06 -9.90
C THR A 144 12.89 4.47 -8.98
N ILE A 145 13.08 3.15 -8.97
CA ILE A 145 14.02 2.47 -8.09
C ILE A 145 15.46 2.62 -8.56
N CYS A 146 15.68 2.61 -9.87
CA CYS A 146 17.01 2.71 -10.48
C CYS A 146 16.94 3.48 -11.80
N ASP A 147 18.11 3.87 -12.31
CA ASP A 147 18.25 4.57 -13.59
C ASP A 147 18.47 3.57 -14.77
N ASP A 148 17.75 2.47 -14.74
CA ASP A 148 17.77 1.49 -15.83
C ASP A 148 16.69 1.85 -16.87
N PRO A 149 17.08 2.26 -18.10
CA PRO A 149 16.12 2.67 -19.12
C PRO A 149 15.24 1.51 -19.63
N LEU A 150 15.63 0.27 -19.38
CA LEU A 150 14.89 -0.91 -19.78
C LEU A 150 13.80 -1.32 -18.76
N VAL A 151 13.75 -0.71 -17.58
CA VAL A 151 12.64 -0.90 -16.64
C VAL A 151 11.42 -0.15 -17.15
N THR A 152 10.30 -0.86 -17.26
CA THR A 152 9.04 -0.32 -17.78
C THR A 152 8.49 0.78 -16.89
N GLU A 153 8.11 1.90 -17.48
CA GLU A 153 7.44 2.98 -16.74
C GLU A 153 6.04 2.55 -16.30
N SER A 154 5.75 2.72 -15.04
CA SER A 154 4.43 2.40 -14.50
C SER A 154 3.36 3.32 -15.07
N VAL A 155 2.24 2.74 -15.46
CA VAL A 155 1.04 3.46 -15.91
C VAL A 155 0.03 3.71 -14.77
N SER A 156 0.32 3.23 -13.58
CA SER A 156 -0.55 3.37 -12.40
C SER A 156 -0.83 4.84 -12.08
N ARG A 157 -1.99 5.10 -11.51
CA ARG A 157 -2.33 6.41 -10.98
C ARG A 157 -1.87 6.51 -9.53
N ILE A 158 -1.26 7.64 -9.19
CA ILE A 158 -0.77 7.92 -7.84
C ILE A 158 -1.39 9.23 -7.39
N LYS A 159 -1.90 9.26 -6.16
CA LYS A 159 -2.33 10.51 -5.54
C LYS A 159 -1.10 11.19 -4.92
N PRO A 160 -0.77 12.42 -5.30
CA PRO A 160 0.31 13.17 -4.66
C PRO A 160 0.02 13.36 -3.17
N ARG A 161 1.08 13.41 -2.36
CA ARG A 161 0.96 13.62 -0.91
C ARG A 161 0.55 15.05 -0.53
N GLU A 162 0.64 15.99 -1.46
CA GLU A 162 0.27 17.38 -1.24
C GLU A 162 -1.26 17.51 -1.14
N GLU A 163 -1.73 18.25 -0.15
CA GLU A 163 -3.16 18.51 0.03
C GLU A 163 -3.75 19.17 -1.23
N GLY A 164 -4.77 18.54 -1.80
CA GLY A 164 -5.45 19.05 -2.99
C GLY A 164 -4.81 18.66 -4.33
N GLY A 165 -3.74 17.89 -4.33
CA GLY A 165 -3.12 17.40 -5.57
C GLY A 165 -4.03 16.51 -6.38
N SER A 166 -4.10 16.75 -7.71
CA SER A 166 -4.77 15.87 -8.65
C SER A 166 -4.02 14.55 -8.78
N GLU A 167 -4.73 13.46 -9.09
CA GLU A 167 -4.09 12.19 -9.43
C GLU A 167 -3.13 12.37 -10.62
N VAL A 168 -1.88 11.91 -10.45
CA VAL A 168 -0.88 11.90 -11.52
C VAL A 168 -0.54 10.45 -11.89
N ARG A 169 -0.11 10.26 -13.14
CA ARG A 169 0.39 8.94 -13.55
C ARG A 169 1.79 8.72 -13.00
N ALA A 170 2.09 7.50 -12.57
CA ALA A 170 3.39 7.11 -12.03
C ALA A 170 4.55 7.45 -12.99
N LYS A 171 4.35 7.31 -14.29
CA LYS A 171 5.34 7.68 -15.32
C LYS A 171 5.79 9.15 -15.30
N GLY A 172 5.06 10.03 -14.61
CA GLY A 172 5.47 11.42 -14.38
C GLY A 172 6.60 11.59 -13.36
N PHE A 173 6.97 10.53 -12.63
CA PHE A 173 8.11 10.57 -11.74
C PHE A 173 9.39 10.19 -12.49
N PRO A 174 10.51 10.92 -12.26
CA PRO A 174 11.79 10.59 -12.88
C PRO A 174 12.27 9.16 -12.52
N ARG A 175 13.04 8.54 -13.41
CA ARG A 175 13.80 7.33 -13.07
C ARG A 175 14.70 7.61 -11.88
N ALA A 176 15.00 6.58 -11.11
CA ALA A 176 15.80 6.65 -9.89
C ALA A 176 15.31 7.63 -8.80
N ALA A 177 14.12 8.22 -8.92
CA ALA A 177 13.58 9.15 -7.92
C ALA A 177 13.40 8.55 -6.51
N ALA A 178 13.42 7.23 -6.38
CA ALA A 178 13.33 6.49 -5.13
C ALA A 178 14.55 5.58 -4.87
N ALA A 179 15.64 5.71 -5.63
CA ALA A 179 16.81 4.84 -5.54
C ALA A 179 17.44 4.81 -4.14
N SER A 180 17.42 5.93 -3.41
CA SER A 180 17.94 5.99 -2.04
C SER A 180 17.18 5.10 -1.03
N ARG A 181 15.96 4.68 -1.36
CA ARG A 181 15.16 3.81 -0.49
C ARG A 181 15.42 2.31 -0.73
N TRP A 182 15.84 2.00 -1.94
CA TRP A 182 16.06 0.64 -2.41
C TRP A 182 17.35 0.61 -3.22
N PRO A 183 18.52 0.68 -2.55
CA PRO A 183 19.78 0.58 -3.26
C PRO A 183 19.85 -0.79 -3.95
N VAL A 184 19.99 -0.77 -5.27
CA VAL A 184 20.17 -1.98 -6.08
C VAL A 184 21.65 -2.36 -6.13
N GLU A 185 22.52 -1.39 -5.87
CA GLU A 185 23.95 -1.60 -5.75
C GLU A 185 24.28 -2.11 -4.35
N MET A 186 24.79 -3.31 -4.27
CA MET A 186 25.36 -3.93 -3.07
C MET A 186 26.84 -4.25 -3.28
#